data_4681853ab7255ecdbc883f82fd025b07
#
_entry.id   4681853ab7255ecdbc883f82fd025b07
#
_cell.length_a   1.000
_cell.length_b   1.000
_cell.length_c   1.000
_cell.angle_alpha   90.00
_cell.angle_beta   90.00
_cell.angle_gamma   90.00
#
_symmetry.space_group_name_H-M   'P 1'
#
loop_
_entity.id
_entity.type
_entity.pdbx_description
1 polymer ?
#
loop_
_entity_poly.entity_id
_entity_poly.type
_entity_poly.pdbx_seq_one_letter_code
_entity_poly.pdbx_strand_id
1 'polypeptide(L)'
;AVAALSESTPDGTEADACVATDASVVCTIMVADCLPVLLAHRSGGVVAAAHAGWRGLAGQGGVGVLETAVRAVFEQNAALALHQKAQAAIKNVAIDESGMAAVAADTLAWLGPCIGPDAFEVGAEVREAFCAYAPQYTTCFAPSPTQPGKWLADLAALARLRLQALGITAIYGNDSSPGWCTVTQSSRFFSHRRDTAVLGGSGRLAACIWRG
;
A
#
# COMPACT_ATOMS: atom_id res chain seq x y z
N ALA A 1 -3.44 1.75 11.19
CA ALA A 1 -4.63 2.62 11.16
C ALA A 1 -4.77 3.28 9.79
N VAL A 2 -6.02 3.70 9.42
CA VAL A 2 -6.31 4.50 8.21
C VAL A 2 -6.99 5.79 8.64
N ALA A 3 -6.46 6.94 8.20
CA ALA A 3 -7.06 8.25 8.43
C ALA A 3 -7.95 8.64 7.24
N ALA A 4 -9.21 8.98 7.50
CA ALA A 4 -10.04 9.67 6.52
C ALA A 4 -9.71 11.16 6.57
N LEU A 5 -9.17 11.69 5.47
CA LEU A 5 -8.69 13.07 5.40
C LEU A 5 -9.80 14.03 4.95
N SER A 6 -9.81 15.19 5.57
CA SER A 6 -10.62 16.35 5.22
C SER A 6 -9.83 17.63 5.54
N GLU A 7 -10.33 18.79 5.14
CA GLU A 7 -9.73 20.08 5.50
C GLU A 7 -9.62 20.30 7.03
N SER A 8 -10.46 19.62 7.81
CA SER A 8 -10.46 19.70 9.27
C SER A 8 -9.57 18.63 9.94
N THR A 9 -8.87 17.79 9.17
CA THR A 9 -7.98 16.77 9.75
C THR A 9 -6.83 17.48 10.50
N PRO A 10 -6.62 17.18 11.80
CA PRO A 10 -5.55 17.83 12.57
C PRO A 10 -4.16 17.49 12.03
N ASP A 11 -3.26 18.47 12.07
CA ASP A 11 -1.85 18.24 11.83
C ASP A 11 -1.28 17.22 12.82
N GLY A 12 -0.38 16.37 12.32
CA GLY A 12 0.23 15.31 13.13
C GLY A 12 -0.65 14.09 13.36
N THR A 13 -1.76 13.94 12.62
CA THR A 13 -2.55 12.70 12.63
C THR A 13 -1.68 11.51 12.20
N GLU A 14 -1.51 10.54 13.12
CA GLU A 14 -0.70 9.34 12.87
C GLU A 14 -1.54 8.23 12.25
N ALA A 15 -1.12 7.75 11.07
CA ALA A 15 -1.73 6.61 10.39
C ALA A 15 -0.75 5.97 9.39
N ASP A 16 -0.92 4.67 9.12
CA ASP A 16 -0.15 3.95 8.09
C ASP A 16 -0.75 4.12 6.69
N ALA A 17 -1.98 4.59 6.61
CA ALA A 17 -2.68 4.87 5.36
C ALA A 17 -3.66 6.02 5.53
N CYS A 18 -4.04 6.63 4.43
CA CYS A 18 -5.07 7.66 4.39
C CYS A 18 -5.99 7.49 3.18
N VAL A 19 -7.21 7.98 3.31
CA VAL A 19 -8.22 8.00 2.25
C VAL A 19 -8.87 9.38 2.19
N ALA A 20 -9.20 9.86 0.99
CA ALA A 20 -9.85 11.13 0.77
C ALA A 20 -10.95 11.03 -0.29
N THR A 21 -12.03 11.75 -0.03
CA THR A 21 -13.13 12.01 -0.98
C THR A 21 -13.25 13.49 -1.31
N ASP A 22 -12.46 14.33 -0.66
CA ASP A 22 -12.40 15.77 -0.85
C ASP A 22 -11.29 16.14 -1.84
N ALA A 23 -11.58 16.98 -2.82
CA ALA A 23 -10.62 17.45 -3.81
C ALA A 23 -9.61 18.47 -3.25
N SER A 24 -9.90 19.07 -2.09
CA SER A 24 -9.03 20.05 -1.44
C SER A 24 -7.86 19.42 -0.66
N VAL A 25 -7.87 18.09 -0.45
CA VAL A 25 -6.85 17.40 0.33
C VAL A 25 -6.01 16.43 -0.52
N VAL A 26 -4.76 16.24 -0.11
CA VAL A 26 -3.80 15.35 -0.78
C VAL A 26 -3.44 14.21 0.17
N CYS A 27 -3.68 12.97 -0.25
CA CYS A 27 -3.14 11.80 0.41
C CYS A 27 -1.64 11.68 0.12
N THR A 28 -0.80 11.76 1.15
CA THR A 28 0.66 11.75 1.00
C THR A 28 1.28 10.69 1.91
N ILE A 29 2.17 9.87 1.34
CA ILE A 29 2.98 8.88 2.07
C ILE A 29 4.46 9.20 1.88
N MET A 30 5.18 9.27 2.99
CA MET A 30 6.63 9.46 2.97
C MET A 30 7.36 8.15 3.30
N VAL A 31 8.28 7.75 2.43
CA VAL A 31 9.02 6.49 2.56
C VAL A 31 10.52 6.68 2.31
N ALA A 32 11.32 5.77 2.84
CA ALA A 32 12.66 5.43 2.39
C ALA A 32 12.79 3.93 2.57
N ASP A 33 12.76 3.19 1.46
CA ASP A 33 12.75 1.72 1.33
C ASP A 33 11.38 1.04 1.48
N CYS A 34 10.47 1.49 2.36
CA CYS A 34 9.13 0.93 2.40
C CYS A 34 8.36 1.25 1.10
N LEU A 35 7.39 0.40 0.75
CA LEU A 35 6.62 0.56 -0.48
C LEU A 35 5.48 1.56 -0.28
N PRO A 36 5.42 2.67 -1.04
CA PRO A 36 4.23 3.50 -1.10
C PRO A 36 3.24 2.88 -2.10
N VAL A 37 1.98 2.77 -1.69
CA VAL A 37 0.88 2.28 -2.53
C VAL A 37 -0.17 3.37 -2.65
N LEU A 38 -0.51 3.75 -3.87
CA LEU A 38 -1.58 4.69 -4.16
C LEU A 38 -2.76 3.93 -4.75
N LEU A 39 -3.97 4.26 -4.31
CA LEU A 39 -5.22 3.66 -4.76
C LEU A 39 -6.14 4.74 -5.30
N ALA A 40 -6.81 4.45 -6.42
CA ALA A 40 -7.84 5.31 -7.00
C ALA A 40 -9.03 4.48 -7.45
N HIS A 41 -10.23 4.85 -7.05
CA HIS A 41 -11.44 4.24 -7.59
C HIS A 41 -11.81 4.88 -8.92
N ARG A 42 -12.23 4.09 -9.91
CA ARG A 42 -12.53 4.54 -11.29
C ARG A 42 -13.64 5.59 -11.38
N SER A 43 -14.51 5.67 -10.36
CA SER A 43 -15.51 6.75 -10.29
C SER A 43 -14.90 8.14 -10.15
N GLY A 44 -13.59 8.25 -9.82
CA GLY A 44 -12.93 9.51 -9.47
C GLY A 44 -13.35 10.07 -8.10
N GLY A 45 -14.21 9.35 -7.36
CA GLY A 45 -14.75 9.83 -6.08
C GLY A 45 -13.86 9.60 -4.87
N VAL A 46 -12.95 8.62 -4.92
CA VAL A 46 -12.13 8.21 -3.76
C VAL A 46 -10.70 7.95 -4.19
N VAL A 47 -9.75 8.45 -3.40
CA VAL A 47 -8.32 8.14 -3.51
C VAL A 47 -7.78 7.74 -2.14
N ALA A 48 -6.71 6.93 -2.12
CA ALA A 48 -6.04 6.56 -0.88
C ALA A 48 -4.53 6.39 -1.09
N ALA A 49 -3.77 6.47 -0.01
CA ALA A 49 -2.34 6.20 0.00
C ALA A 49 -1.98 5.37 1.22
N ALA A 50 -1.08 4.39 1.06
CA ALA A 50 -0.67 3.47 2.12
C ALA A 50 0.86 3.32 2.19
N HIS A 51 1.39 3.32 3.41
CA HIS A 51 2.78 3.01 3.74
C HIS A 51 2.92 1.51 3.98
N ALA A 52 3.32 0.78 2.94
CA ALA A 52 3.46 -0.66 3.02
C ALA A 52 4.91 -1.08 3.33
N GLY A 53 5.39 -0.79 4.55
CA GLY A 53 6.53 -1.47 5.12
C GLY A 53 6.18 -2.94 5.43
N TRP A 54 7.17 -3.83 5.58
CA TRP A 54 6.90 -5.27 5.71
C TRP A 54 5.97 -5.60 6.89
N ARG A 55 6.09 -4.90 8.04
CA ARG A 55 5.22 -5.11 9.21
C ARG A 55 3.78 -4.73 8.92
N GLY A 56 3.58 -3.53 8.36
CA GLY A 56 2.26 -3.06 7.95
C GLY A 56 1.65 -3.92 6.84
N LEU A 57 2.48 -4.37 5.90
CA LEU A 57 2.05 -5.24 4.81
C LEU A 57 1.68 -6.64 5.31
N ALA A 58 2.48 -7.28 6.17
CA ALA A 58 2.16 -8.58 6.76
C ALA A 58 0.89 -8.50 7.63
N GLY A 59 0.79 -7.45 8.45
CA GLY A 59 -0.34 -7.23 9.34
C GLY A 59 -0.44 -8.25 10.46
N GLN A 60 -1.65 -8.40 11.01
CA GLN A 60 -1.99 -9.38 12.02
C GLN A 60 -3.18 -10.23 11.54
N GLY A 61 -3.07 -11.56 11.68
CA GLY A 61 -4.13 -12.47 11.24
C GLY A 61 -4.49 -12.34 9.76
N GLY A 62 -3.53 -11.95 8.92
CA GLY A 62 -3.73 -11.76 7.49
C GLY A 62 -4.35 -10.41 7.08
N VAL A 63 -4.61 -9.52 8.02
CA VAL A 63 -5.12 -8.18 7.76
C VAL A 63 -4.00 -7.18 7.94
N GLY A 64 -3.48 -6.64 6.84
CA GLY A 64 -2.44 -5.63 6.82
C GLY A 64 -2.94 -4.27 6.37
N VAL A 65 -1.99 -3.39 6.07
CA VAL A 65 -2.28 -2.00 5.66
C VAL A 65 -3.06 -1.93 4.35
N LEU A 66 -2.83 -2.86 3.40
CA LEU A 66 -3.54 -2.87 2.13
C LEU A 66 -5.00 -3.30 2.28
N GLU A 67 -5.28 -4.32 3.10
CA GLU A 67 -6.63 -4.75 3.41
C GLU A 67 -7.43 -3.62 4.07
N THR A 68 -6.80 -2.91 5.01
CA THR A 68 -7.46 -1.79 5.70
C THR A 68 -7.65 -0.57 4.79
N ALA A 69 -6.68 -0.26 3.91
CA ALA A 69 -6.80 0.83 2.95
C ALA A 69 -7.88 0.56 1.89
N VAL A 70 -7.93 -0.66 1.33
CA VAL A 70 -8.95 -1.08 0.35
C VAL A 70 -10.33 -1.06 0.97
N ARG A 71 -10.47 -1.51 2.23
CA ARG A 71 -11.73 -1.40 2.98
C ARG A 71 -12.17 0.05 3.15
N ALA A 72 -11.24 0.97 3.48
CA ALA A 72 -11.55 2.38 3.60
C ALA A 72 -12.01 2.99 2.27
N VAL A 73 -11.38 2.62 1.14
CA VAL A 73 -11.85 3.02 -0.21
C VAL A 73 -13.27 2.53 -0.45
N PHE A 74 -13.56 1.27 -0.10
CA PHE A 74 -14.89 0.69 -0.21
C PHE A 74 -15.93 1.47 0.61
N GLU A 75 -15.65 1.71 1.90
CA GLU A 75 -16.56 2.42 2.81
C GLU A 75 -16.86 3.85 2.34
N GLN A 76 -15.83 4.58 1.88
CA GLN A 76 -15.99 5.92 1.35
C GLN A 76 -16.76 5.94 0.03
N ASN A 77 -16.50 4.99 -0.86
CA ASN A 77 -17.24 4.89 -2.13
C ASN A 77 -18.71 4.56 -1.89
N ALA A 78 -19.01 3.67 -0.95
CA ALA A 78 -20.38 3.34 -0.55
C ALA A 78 -21.10 4.55 0.06
N ALA A 79 -20.43 5.33 0.92
CA ALA A 79 -20.97 6.55 1.50
C ALA A 79 -21.32 7.61 0.44
N LEU A 80 -20.44 7.81 -0.55
CA LEU A 80 -20.69 8.71 -1.69
C LEU A 80 -21.90 8.25 -2.53
N ALA A 81 -21.99 6.96 -2.81
CA ALA A 81 -23.13 6.39 -3.56
C ALA A 81 -24.45 6.56 -2.81
N LEU A 82 -24.44 6.40 -1.48
CA LEU A 82 -25.61 6.65 -0.63
C LEU A 82 -26.02 8.12 -0.62
N HIS A 83 -25.05 9.05 -0.54
CA HIS A 83 -25.32 10.50 -0.63
C HIS A 83 -25.97 10.88 -1.97
N GLN A 84 -25.44 10.37 -3.08
CA GLN A 84 -25.98 10.59 -4.40
C GLN A 84 -27.38 9.98 -4.57
N LYS A 85 -27.65 8.81 -3.98
CA LYS A 85 -28.96 8.14 -3.98
C LYS A 85 -29.94 8.82 -3.02
N ALA A 86 -29.50 9.32 -1.88
CA ALA A 86 -30.36 10.07 -0.94
C ALA A 86 -30.84 11.40 -1.55
N GLN A 87 -30.06 11.98 -2.44
CA GLN A 87 -30.52 13.11 -3.28
C GLN A 87 -31.49 12.66 -4.38
N ALA A 88 -31.55 11.36 -4.72
CA ALA A 88 -32.36 10.78 -5.82
C ALA A 88 -33.51 9.86 -5.36
N ALA A 89 -33.86 9.81 -4.05
CA ALA A 89 -34.86 8.96 -3.39
C ALA A 89 -34.36 7.69 -2.69
N ILE A 90 -34.68 7.67 -1.40
CA ILE A 90 -34.44 6.67 -0.36
C ILE A 90 -34.75 5.22 -0.82
N LYS A 91 -33.73 4.34 -0.83
CA LYS A 91 -33.90 2.89 -0.61
C LYS A 91 -32.61 2.27 -0.05
N ASN A 92 -32.75 1.45 0.99
CA ASN A 92 -31.73 0.69 1.70
C ASN A 92 -30.79 -0.08 0.75
N VAL A 93 -29.48 0.16 0.87
CA VAL A 93 -28.45 -0.70 0.28
C VAL A 93 -27.72 -1.38 1.43
N ALA A 94 -27.90 -2.69 1.58
CA ALA A 94 -27.08 -3.52 2.44
C ALA A 94 -25.68 -3.64 1.82
N ILE A 95 -24.65 -3.45 2.64
CA ILE A 95 -23.25 -3.64 2.26
C ILE A 95 -22.98 -5.15 2.41
N ASP A 96 -22.76 -5.84 1.29
CA ASP A 96 -22.43 -7.26 1.24
C ASP A 96 -21.07 -7.51 0.57
N GLU A 97 -20.59 -8.74 0.59
CA GLU A 97 -19.32 -9.15 -0.01
C GLU A 97 -19.27 -8.88 -1.53
N SER A 98 -20.40 -8.90 -2.21
CA SER A 98 -20.49 -8.63 -3.65
C SER A 98 -20.19 -7.16 -3.97
N GLY A 99 -20.58 -6.23 -3.10
CA GLY A 99 -20.27 -4.82 -3.22
C GLY A 99 -18.76 -4.54 -3.04
N MET A 100 -18.10 -5.26 -2.12
CA MET A 100 -16.64 -5.11 -1.92
C MET A 100 -15.85 -5.62 -3.12
N ALA A 101 -16.24 -6.75 -3.71
CA ALA A 101 -15.61 -7.28 -4.92
C ALA A 101 -15.76 -6.33 -6.13
N ALA A 102 -16.93 -5.71 -6.30
CA ALA A 102 -17.16 -4.74 -7.36
C ALA A 102 -16.29 -3.49 -7.20
N VAL A 103 -16.17 -2.94 -5.99
CA VAL A 103 -15.31 -1.78 -5.72
C VAL A 103 -13.84 -2.13 -5.92
N ALA A 104 -13.40 -3.34 -5.52
CA ALA A 104 -12.03 -3.79 -5.74
C ALA A 104 -11.72 -3.91 -7.25
N ALA A 105 -12.62 -4.46 -8.05
CA ALA A 105 -12.46 -4.56 -9.51
C ALA A 105 -12.35 -3.19 -10.20
N ASP A 106 -13.00 -2.16 -9.65
CA ASP A 106 -12.96 -0.78 -10.14
C ASP A 106 -11.88 0.09 -9.44
N THR A 107 -11.03 -0.52 -8.61
CA THR A 107 -9.91 0.17 -7.97
C THR A 107 -8.63 -0.06 -8.75
N LEU A 108 -7.88 1.02 -9.02
CA LEU A 108 -6.54 0.99 -9.56
C LEU A 108 -5.54 1.12 -8.41
N ALA A 109 -4.45 0.37 -8.49
CA ALA A 109 -3.32 0.49 -7.58
C ALA A 109 -2.06 0.89 -8.34
N TRP A 110 -1.28 1.80 -7.77
CA TRP A 110 0.07 2.12 -8.24
C TRP A 110 1.07 1.85 -7.11
N LEU A 111 2.10 1.10 -7.43
CA LEU A 111 3.20 0.76 -6.54
C LEU A 111 4.39 1.66 -6.85
N GLY A 112 4.89 2.39 -5.85
CA GLY A 112 6.03 3.27 -6.01
C GLY A 112 7.39 2.59 -5.79
N PRO A 113 8.49 3.37 -5.83
CA PRO A 113 9.83 2.88 -5.54
C PRO A 113 9.92 2.36 -4.11
N CYS A 114 10.59 1.22 -3.93
CA CYS A 114 10.91 0.63 -2.63
C CYS A 114 12.24 -0.11 -2.66
N ILE A 115 12.66 -0.69 -1.56
CA ILE A 115 13.81 -1.60 -1.53
C ILE A 115 13.53 -2.82 -2.42
N GLY A 116 14.41 -3.07 -3.38
CA GLY A 116 14.25 -4.16 -4.36
C GLY A 116 14.65 -5.53 -3.79
N PRO A 117 14.23 -6.61 -4.49
CA PRO A 117 14.45 -7.98 -4.01
C PRO A 117 15.92 -8.35 -3.80
N ASP A 118 16.84 -7.81 -4.61
CA ASP A 118 18.27 -8.09 -4.48
C ASP A 118 18.95 -7.35 -3.31
N ALA A 119 18.24 -6.40 -2.68
CA ALA A 119 18.76 -5.58 -1.59
C ALA A 119 18.00 -5.76 -0.26
N PHE A 120 16.81 -6.36 -0.29
CA PHE A 120 15.98 -6.51 0.89
C PHE A 120 16.26 -7.81 1.62
N GLU A 121 17.44 -7.91 2.23
CA GLU A 121 17.79 -9.03 3.11
C GLU A 121 17.04 -8.93 4.44
N VAL A 122 16.38 -10.02 4.84
CA VAL A 122 15.51 -10.15 6.01
C VAL A 122 15.79 -11.43 6.78
N GLY A 123 15.35 -11.51 8.03
CA GLY A 123 15.39 -12.73 8.82
C GLY A 123 14.22 -13.69 8.50
N ALA A 124 14.28 -14.88 9.11
CA ALA A 124 13.25 -15.90 8.97
C ALA A 124 11.88 -15.41 9.47
N GLU A 125 11.87 -14.56 10.49
CA GLU A 125 10.65 -13.99 11.09
C GLU A 125 9.82 -13.19 10.08
N VAL A 126 10.48 -12.50 9.13
CA VAL A 126 9.78 -11.76 8.08
C VAL A 126 9.12 -12.73 7.10
N ARG A 127 9.86 -13.76 6.67
CA ARG A 127 9.32 -14.79 5.79
C ARG A 127 8.15 -15.54 6.43
N GLU A 128 8.28 -15.91 7.70
CA GLU A 128 7.25 -16.61 8.46
C GLU A 128 5.97 -15.77 8.59
N ALA A 129 6.10 -14.47 8.84
CA ALA A 129 4.96 -13.54 8.96
C ALA A 129 4.05 -13.55 7.71
N PHE A 130 4.61 -13.83 6.52
CA PHE A 130 3.85 -13.95 5.29
C PHE A 130 3.47 -15.38 4.97
N CYS A 131 4.45 -16.31 4.97
CA CYS A 131 4.27 -17.67 4.47
C CYS A 131 3.40 -18.54 5.39
N ALA A 132 3.36 -18.27 6.69
CA ALA A 132 2.46 -18.96 7.62
C ALA A 132 0.99 -18.65 7.32
N TYR A 133 0.71 -17.48 6.76
CA TYR A 133 -0.65 -17.07 6.41
C TYR A 133 -1.12 -17.65 5.07
N ALA A 134 -0.25 -17.58 4.03
CA ALA A 134 -0.59 -18.09 2.70
C ALA A 134 0.66 -18.63 1.97
N PRO A 135 0.66 -19.90 1.54
CA PRO A 135 1.82 -20.55 0.93
C PRO A 135 2.33 -19.87 -0.35
N GLN A 136 1.48 -19.19 -1.10
CA GLN A 136 1.87 -18.49 -2.33
C GLN A 136 2.93 -17.40 -2.11
N TYR A 137 3.02 -16.85 -0.90
CA TYR A 137 4.04 -15.84 -0.58
C TYR A 137 5.46 -16.39 -0.56
N THR A 138 5.64 -17.72 -0.53
CA THR A 138 6.99 -18.33 -0.60
C THR A 138 7.74 -17.94 -1.85
N THR A 139 7.06 -17.68 -2.97
CA THR A 139 7.66 -17.24 -4.24
C THR A 139 8.30 -15.86 -4.18
N CYS A 140 7.96 -15.05 -3.18
CA CYS A 140 8.51 -13.71 -2.96
C CYS A 140 9.78 -13.72 -2.10
N PHE A 141 10.33 -14.91 -1.76
CA PHE A 141 11.50 -15.05 -0.91
C PHE A 141 12.51 -15.99 -1.55
N ALA A 142 13.75 -15.56 -1.67
CA ALA A 142 14.90 -16.38 -2.07
C ALA A 142 15.90 -16.49 -0.91
N PRO A 143 16.60 -17.61 -0.71
CA PRO A 143 17.67 -17.69 0.27
C PRO A 143 18.73 -16.62 0.02
N SER A 144 19.24 -15.97 1.08
CA SER A 144 20.33 -15.02 0.93
C SER A 144 21.60 -15.75 0.44
N PRO A 145 22.26 -15.28 -0.63
CA PRO A 145 23.50 -15.87 -1.12
C PRO A 145 24.69 -15.62 -0.20
N THR A 146 24.59 -14.64 0.71
CA THR A 146 25.70 -14.17 1.53
C THR A 146 25.58 -14.58 2.99
N GLN A 147 24.34 -14.79 3.49
CA GLN A 147 24.09 -15.06 4.91
C GLN A 147 23.16 -16.27 5.10
N PRO A 148 23.67 -17.43 5.55
CA PRO A 148 22.85 -18.59 5.86
C PRO A 148 21.74 -18.24 6.88
N GLY A 149 20.53 -18.71 6.62
CA GLY A 149 19.35 -18.46 7.48
C GLY A 149 18.64 -17.13 7.23
N LYS A 150 19.18 -16.27 6.35
CA LYS A 150 18.50 -15.07 5.88
C LYS A 150 17.89 -15.25 4.50
N TRP A 151 17.02 -14.32 4.13
CA TRP A 151 16.25 -14.34 2.90
C TRP A 151 16.30 -12.99 2.21
N LEU A 152 16.27 -13.01 0.91
CA LEU A 152 15.97 -11.85 0.08
C LEU A 152 14.46 -11.82 -0.16
N ALA A 153 13.81 -10.70 0.13
CA ALA A 153 12.37 -10.55 0.03
C ALA A 153 11.98 -9.56 -1.07
N ASP A 154 10.92 -9.88 -1.81
CA ASP A 154 10.32 -9.00 -2.81
C ASP A 154 9.08 -8.32 -2.24
N LEU A 155 9.25 -7.08 -1.76
CA LEU A 155 8.18 -6.30 -1.12
C LEU A 155 7.07 -5.91 -2.11
N ALA A 156 7.44 -5.59 -3.36
CA ALA A 156 6.48 -5.22 -4.38
C ALA A 156 5.66 -6.44 -4.87
N ALA A 157 6.30 -7.61 -5.03
CA ALA A 157 5.59 -8.85 -5.36
C ALA A 157 4.62 -9.27 -4.24
N LEU A 158 5.04 -9.18 -2.97
CA LEU A 158 4.16 -9.43 -1.82
C LEU A 158 2.92 -8.53 -1.86
N ALA A 159 3.11 -7.23 -2.11
CA ALA A 159 1.99 -6.29 -2.21
C ALA A 159 1.08 -6.61 -3.39
N ARG A 160 1.62 -7.00 -4.57
CA ARG A 160 0.83 -7.40 -5.73
C ARG A 160 -0.03 -8.61 -5.44
N LEU A 161 0.53 -9.65 -4.83
CA LEU A 161 -0.24 -10.86 -4.46
C LEU A 161 -1.37 -10.52 -3.47
N ARG A 162 -1.14 -9.62 -2.51
CA ARG A 162 -2.18 -9.19 -1.56
C ARG A 162 -3.30 -8.40 -2.24
N LEU A 163 -2.95 -7.44 -3.12
CA LEU A 163 -3.93 -6.67 -3.88
C LEU A 163 -4.76 -7.57 -4.80
N GLN A 164 -4.12 -8.56 -5.46
CA GLN A 164 -4.82 -9.53 -6.28
C GLN A 164 -5.79 -10.40 -5.47
N ALA A 165 -5.37 -10.83 -4.26
CA ALA A 165 -6.25 -11.58 -3.35
C ALA A 165 -7.47 -10.74 -2.89
N LEU A 166 -7.35 -9.41 -2.87
CA LEU A 166 -8.45 -8.48 -2.60
C LEU A 166 -9.33 -8.20 -3.83
N GLY A 167 -8.99 -8.77 -5.00
CA GLY A 167 -9.73 -8.57 -6.25
C GLY A 167 -9.25 -7.36 -7.08
N ILE A 168 -8.17 -6.67 -6.70
CA ILE A 168 -7.60 -5.59 -7.47
C ILE A 168 -6.66 -6.17 -8.52
N THR A 169 -7.02 -6.06 -9.80
CA THR A 169 -6.24 -6.57 -10.94
C THR A 169 -5.51 -5.48 -11.71
N ALA A 170 -5.97 -4.24 -11.62
CA ALA A 170 -5.37 -3.08 -12.28
C ALA A 170 -4.21 -2.52 -11.41
N ILE A 171 -3.05 -3.20 -11.44
CA ILE A 171 -1.89 -2.88 -10.62
C ILE A 171 -0.73 -2.42 -11.52
N TYR A 172 -0.28 -1.20 -11.33
CA TYR A 172 0.74 -0.51 -12.12
C TYR A 172 1.98 -0.15 -11.29
N GLY A 173 2.99 0.41 -11.95
CA GLY A 173 4.23 0.88 -11.31
C GLY A 173 5.20 -0.26 -11.02
N ASN A 174 5.81 -0.25 -9.85
CA ASN A 174 6.92 -1.12 -9.46
C ASN A 174 6.63 -2.61 -9.74
N ASP A 175 7.40 -3.17 -10.64
CA ASP A 175 7.35 -4.55 -11.11
C ASP A 175 8.50 -5.40 -10.56
N SER A 176 9.15 -4.94 -9.50
CA SER A 176 10.33 -5.52 -8.87
C SER A 176 11.62 -5.38 -9.69
N SER A 177 11.59 -4.70 -10.84
CA SER A 177 12.79 -4.48 -11.64
C SER A 177 13.78 -3.54 -10.93
N PRO A 178 15.09 -3.62 -11.25
CA PRO A 178 16.14 -2.82 -10.59
C PRO A 178 15.94 -1.31 -10.67
N GLY A 179 15.19 -0.81 -11.66
CA GLY A 179 14.89 0.61 -11.84
C GLY A 179 14.03 1.22 -10.72
N TRP A 180 13.33 0.38 -9.94
CA TRP A 180 12.49 0.79 -8.82
C TRP A 180 13.18 0.66 -7.46
N CYS A 181 14.39 0.05 -7.41
CA CYS A 181 15.07 -0.22 -6.16
C CYS A 181 15.69 1.05 -5.56
N THR A 182 15.24 1.45 -4.38
CA THR A 182 15.75 2.64 -3.66
C THR A 182 17.22 2.50 -3.25
N VAL A 183 17.69 1.28 -2.95
CA VAL A 183 19.08 1.03 -2.55
C VAL A 183 20.03 1.22 -3.72
N THR A 184 19.73 0.65 -4.88
CA THR A 184 20.63 0.65 -6.05
C THR A 184 20.54 1.93 -6.87
N GLN A 185 19.40 2.63 -6.88
CA GLN A 185 19.16 3.85 -7.63
C GLN A 185 19.46 5.10 -6.80
N SER A 186 20.70 5.23 -6.32
CA SER A 186 21.12 6.27 -5.35
C SER A 186 21.02 7.72 -5.89
N SER A 187 21.08 7.91 -7.20
CA SER A 187 20.91 9.24 -7.83
C SER A 187 19.44 9.68 -7.93
N ARG A 188 18.48 8.75 -7.68
CA ARG A 188 17.05 9.01 -7.84
C ARG A 188 16.29 8.93 -6.54
N PHE A 189 16.71 8.05 -5.62
CA PHE A 189 15.93 7.70 -4.44
C PHE A 189 16.76 7.74 -3.16
N PHE A 190 16.17 8.20 -2.08
CA PHE A 190 16.67 8.02 -0.72
C PHE A 190 16.44 6.56 -0.28
N SER A 191 17.35 6.05 0.55
CA SER A 191 17.26 4.71 1.12
C SER A 191 17.68 4.72 2.59
N HIS A 192 16.81 4.26 3.46
CA HIS A 192 17.12 4.08 4.87
C HIS A 192 18.24 3.03 5.05
N ARG A 193 18.16 1.92 4.34
CA ARG A 193 19.12 0.81 4.39
C ARG A 193 20.52 1.24 3.99
N ARG A 194 20.64 2.00 2.89
CA ARG A 194 21.91 2.48 2.37
C ARG A 194 22.44 3.66 3.17
N ASP A 195 21.60 4.66 3.44
CA ASP A 195 22.07 5.99 3.87
C ASP A 195 22.25 6.08 5.37
N THR A 196 21.46 5.38 6.19
CA THR A 196 21.51 5.50 7.66
C THR A 196 22.85 5.06 8.23
N ALA A 197 23.45 4.00 7.68
CA ALA A 197 24.73 3.48 8.15
C ALA A 197 25.90 4.45 7.86
N VAL A 198 25.79 5.29 6.83
CA VAL A 198 26.87 6.19 6.37
C VAL A 198 26.63 7.61 6.85
N LEU A 199 25.37 8.08 6.82
CA LEU A 199 25.03 9.48 7.06
C LEU A 199 24.34 9.71 8.42
N GLY A 200 24.08 8.65 9.19
CA GLY A 200 23.32 8.73 10.44
C GLY A 200 21.83 9.00 10.26
N GLY A 201 21.36 9.08 9.02
CA GLY A 201 19.95 9.34 8.68
C GLY A 201 19.69 9.18 7.19
N SER A 202 18.45 9.36 6.78
CA SER A 202 18.03 9.27 5.39
C SER A 202 16.97 10.31 5.08
N GLY A 203 16.99 10.86 3.86
CA GLY A 203 15.87 11.61 3.30
C GLY A 203 14.64 10.73 3.09
N ARG A 204 13.56 11.33 2.60
CA ARG A 204 12.30 10.62 2.29
C ARG A 204 11.84 10.93 0.87
N LEU A 205 11.16 9.97 0.28
CA LEU A 205 10.38 10.11 -0.94
C LEU A 205 8.93 10.36 -0.54
N ALA A 206 8.25 11.27 -1.22
CA ALA A 206 6.82 11.46 -1.07
C ALA A 206 6.08 10.88 -2.29
N ALA A 207 5.08 10.07 -2.04
CA ALA A 207 4.10 9.63 -3.04
C ALA A 207 2.77 10.27 -2.69
N CYS A 208 2.18 11.00 -3.64
CA CYS A 208 1.00 11.81 -3.43
C CYS A 208 -0.09 11.43 -4.42
N ILE A 209 -1.34 11.44 -3.95
CA ILE A 209 -2.52 11.28 -4.79
C ILE A 209 -3.63 12.21 -4.29
N TRP A 210 -4.34 12.83 -5.22
CA TRP A 210 -5.50 13.69 -4.95
C TRP A 210 -6.52 13.55 -6.05
N ARG A 211 -7.71 14.08 -5.79
CA ARG A 211 -8.76 14.20 -6.79
C ARG A 211 -8.57 15.50 -7.58
N GLY A 212 -8.66 15.43 -8.89
CA GLY A 212 -8.69 16.59 -9.79
C GLY A 212 -10.11 17.08 -10.04
#